data_68b45c431d8f562cdbc3501f3234a372
#
_entry.id   68b45c431d8f562cdbc3501f3234a372
#
_cell.length_a   1.000
_cell.length_b   1.000
_cell.length_c   1.000
_cell.angle_alpha   90.00
_cell.angle_beta   90.00
_cell.angle_gamma   90.00
#
_symmetry.space_group_name_H-M   'P 1'
#
loop_
_entity.id
_entity.type
_entity.pdbx_description
1 polymer ?
#
loop_
_entity_poly.entity_id
_entity_poly.type
_entity_poly.pdbx_seq_one_letter_code
_entity_poly.pdbx_strand_id
1 'polypeptide(L)' 'MKLNIKFELKRFRFEVLKSKNRQFYFILKASNGEPILTSETYKSKQACKEGIKLIRRNSLFAKTIDLT' A
#
# COMPACT_ATOMS: atom_id res chain seq x y z
N MET A 1 -5.54 3.77 28.54
CA MET A 1 -5.40 3.55 28.08
C MET A 1 -4.84 2.77 27.49
N LYS A 2 -4.49 2.35 27.19
CA LYS A 2 -4.03 1.57 26.52
C LYS A 2 -4.64 1.22 25.35
N LEU A 3 -5.63 1.57 25.07
CA LEU A 3 -6.30 1.37 24.02
C LEU A 3 -5.72 1.89 22.85
N ASN A 4 -5.11 2.97 22.90
CA ASN A 4 -4.54 3.60 21.81
C ASN A 4 -3.51 2.81 21.18
N ILE A 5 -2.82 2.08 21.91
CA ILE A 5 -1.83 1.26 21.40
C ILE A 5 -2.38 0.30 20.44
N LYS A 6 -3.57 -0.12 20.66
CA LYS A 6 -4.18 -1.03 19.79
C LYS A 6 -4.38 -0.45 18.45
N PHE A 7 -4.68 0.80 18.37
CA PHE A 7 -4.87 1.40 17.11
C PHE A 7 -3.64 1.34 16.32
N GLU A 8 -2.53 1.54 16.94
CA GLU A 8 -1.33 1.53 16.21
C GLU A 8 -1.00 0.20 15.66
N LEU A 9 -1.42 -0.84 16.29
CA LEU A 9 -1.16 -2.15 15.81
C LEU A 9 -1.98 -2.47 14.60
N LYS A 10 -3.01 -1.70 14.31
CA LYS A 10 -3.85 -1.97 13.19
C LYS A 10 -3.61 -1.01 12.09
N ARG A 11 -2.37 -0.83 11.73
CA ARG A 11 -2.04 0.08 10.68
C ARG A 11 -2.28 -0.52 9.33
N PHE A 12 -2.38 0.33 8.36
CA PHE A 12 -2.44 -0.08 6.98
C PHE A 12 -1.10 -0.73 6.63
N ARG A 13 -1.11 -1.65 5.70
CA ARG A 13 0.12 -2.30 5.31
C ARG A 13 0.15 -2.55 3.82
N PHE A 14 1.34 -2.59 3.28
CA PHE A 14 1.56 -2.96 1.89
C PHE A 14 1.99 -4.41 1.85
N GLU A 15 1.41 -5.17 0.93
CA GLU A 15 1.81 -6.55 0.73
C GLU A 15 2.32 -6.69 -0.69
N VAL A 16 3.47 -7.33 -0.87
CA VAL A 16 4.04 -7.54 -2.18
C VAL A 16 3.76 -8.97 -2.59
N LEU A 17 3.19 -9.13 -3.77
CA LEU A 17 2.83 -10.45 -4.26
C LEU A 17 3.37 -10.67 -5.65
N LYS A 18 3.32 -11.91 -6.09
CA LYS A 18 3.79 -12.27 -7.42
C LYS A 18 2.58 -12.63 -8.26
N SER A 19 2.54 -12.10 -9.48
CA SER A 19 1.43 -12.39 -10.38
C SER A 19 1.69 -13.68 -11.15
N LYS A 20 0.69 -14.11 -11.92
CA LYS A 20 0.81 -15.35 -12.66
C LYS A 20 1.90 -15.30 -13.70
N ASN A 21 2.15 -14.16 -14.28
CA ASN A 21 3.18 -14.05 -15.32
C ASN A 21 4.53 -13.65 -14.73
N ARG A 22 4.73 -13.98 -13.45
CA ARG A 22 6.00 -13.77 -12.79
C ARG A 22 6.40 -12.32 -12.62
N GLN A 23 5.44 -11.44 -12.62
CA GLN A 23 5.70 -10.05 -12.29
C GLN A 23 5.29 -9.82 -10.84
N PHE A 24 5.51 -8.61 -10.36
CA PHE A 24 5.25 -8.29 -8.97
C PHE A 24 4.25 -7.16 -8.87
N TYR A 25 3.45 -7.18 -7.84
CA TYR A 25 2.51 -6.09 -7.61
C TYR A 25 2.32 -5.95 -6.10
N PHE A 26 1.70 -4.87 -5.68
CA PHE A 26 1.43 -4.73 -4.26
C PHE A 26 -0.04 -4.38 -4.04
N ILE A 27 -0.47 -4.67 -2.84
CA ILE A 27 -1.81 -4.31 -2.40
C ILE A 27 -1.65 -3.50 -1.13
N LEU A 28 -2.37 -2.39 -1.04
CA LEU A 28 -2.44 -1.63 0.19
C LEU A 28 -3.68 -2.09 0.92
N LYS A 29 -3.51 -2.60 2.11
CA LYS A 29 -4.63 -3.11 2.90
C LYS A 29 -4.90 -2.25 4.10
N ALA A 30 -6.16 -2.12 4.43
CA ALA A 30 -6.57 -1.42 5.63
C ALA A 30 -6.26 -2.26 6.85
N SER A 31 -6.45 -1.67 8.00
CA SER A 31 -6.13 -2.34 9.26
C SER A 31 -6.96 -3.60 9.47
N ASN A 32 -8.14 -3.67 8.90
CA ASN A 32 -8.97 -4.87 9.03
C ASN A 32 -8.68 -5.91 7.95
N GLY A 33 -7.64 -5.66 7.13
CA GLY A 33 -7.24 -6.63 6.13
C GLY A 33 -7.90 -6.45 4.78
N GLU A 34 -8.78 -5.49 4.63
CA GLU A 34 -9.45 -5.31 3.35
C GLU A 34 -8.58 -4.53 2.39
N PRO A 35 -8.56 -4.92 1.11
CA PRO A 35 -7.73 -4.21 0.14
C PRO A 35 -8.31 -2.85 -0.17
N ILE A 36 -7.45 -1.84 -0.17
CA ILE A 36 -7.84 -0.50 -0.53
C ILE A 36 -7.50 -0.23 -1.98
N LEU A 37 -6.33 -0.69 -2.40
CA LEU A 37 -5.96 -0.56 -3.79
C LEU A 37 -4.98 -1.66 -4.17
N THR A 38 -4.92 -1.95 -5.46
CA THR A 38 -3.99 -2.92 -6.01
C THR A 38 -3.20 -2.21 -7.08
N SER A 39 -1.89 -2.35 -7.05
CA SER A 39 -1.03 -1.66 -8.00
C SER A 39 -1.01 -2.37 -9.35
N GLU A 40 -0.43 -1.70 -10.32
CA GLU A 40 -0.10 -2.37 -11.56
C GLU A 40 1.05 -3.33 -11.31
N THR A 41 1.42 -4.12 -12.31
CA THR A 41 2.50 -5.06 -12.14
C THR A 41 3.83 -4.41 -12.49
N TYR A 42 4.89 -4.92 -11.84
CA TYR A 42 6.26 -4.47 -12.04
C TYR A 42 7.09 -5.67 -12.44
N LYS A 43 8.11 -5.43 -13.23
CA LYS A 43 8.94 -6.54 -13.73
C LYS A 43 9.87 -7.10 -12.67
N SER A 44 10.16 -6.33 -11.62
CA SER A 44 11.04 -6.82 -10.58
C SER A 44 10.46 -6.47 -9.22
N LYS A 45 10.88 -7.23 -8.22
CA LYS A 45 10.46 -6.95 -6.85
C LYS A 45 11.00 -5.60 -6.42
N GLN A 46 12.21 -5.28 -6.85
CA GLN A 46 12.82 -4.01 -6.51
C GLN A 46 11.99 -2.84 -7.04
N ALA A 47 11.54 -2.93 -8.29
CA ALA A 47 10.74 -1.87 -8.87
C ALA A 47 9.42 -1.73 -8.10
N CYS A 48 8.83 -2.86 -7.71
CA CYS A 48 7.59 -2.84 -6.94
C CYS A 48 7.79 -2.12 -5.61
N LYS A 49 8.89 -2.42 -4.93
CA LYS A 49 9.16 -1.79 -3.64
C LYS A 49 9.45 -0.31 -3.80
N GLU A 50 10.03 0.09 -4.92
CA GLU A 50 10.26 1.50 -5.18
C GLU A 50 8.93 2.23 -5.35
N GLY A 51 7.97 1.57 -5.98
CA GLY A 51 6.63 2.15 -6.11
C GLY A 51 6.00 2.37 -4.74
N ILE A 52 6.16 1.42 -3.84
CA ILE A 52 5.65 1.56 -2.49
C ILE A 52 6.33 2.73 -1.79
N LYS A 53 7.63 2.87 -1.97
CA LYS A 53 8.37 3.96 -1.34
C LYS A 53 7.86 5.31 -1.80
N LEU A 54 7.54 5.44 -3.07
CA LEU A 54 7.03 6.70 -3.58
C LEU A 54 5.71 7.06 -2.92
N ILE A 55 4.82 6.09 -2.76
CA ILE A 55 3.55 6.34 -2.12
C ILE A 55 3.76 6.75 -0.68
N ARG A 56 4.60 6.02 0.05
CA ARG A 56 4.82 6.31 1.45
C ARG A 56 5.44 7.68 1.65
N ARG A 57 6.32 8.06 0.76
CA ARG A 57 7.03 9.32 0.89
C ARG A 57 6.14 10.51 0.59
N ASN A 58 5.20 10.34 -0.32
CA ASN A 58 4.42 11.47 -0.82
C ASN A 58 2.97 11.53 -0.33
N SER A 59 2.50 10.49 0.33
CA SER A 59 1.08 10.41 0.66
C SER A 59 0.62 11.53 1.58
N LEU A 60 1.46 11.99 2.47
CA LEU A 60 1.06 13.03 3.40
C LEU A 60 0.81 14.36 2.70
N PHE A 61 1.40 14.54 1.55
CA PHE A 61 1.28 15.80 0.83
C PHE A 61 0.37 15.72 -0.37
N ALA A 62 -0.22 14.56 -0.59
CA ALA A 62 -1.09 14.38 -1.74
C ALA A 62 -2.38 15.14 -1.52
N LYS A 63 -2.81 15.88 -2.53
CA LYS A 63 -4.04 16.63 -2.44
C LYS A 63 -5.20 15.81 -2.91
N THR A 64 -6.37 16.14 -2.42
CA THR A 64 -7.60 15.56 -2.94
C THR A 64 -8.19 16.57 -3.91
N ILE A 65 -8.39 16.10 -5.14
CA ILE A 65 -9.00 16.95 -6.15
C ILE A 65 -10.31 16.29 -6.55
N ASP A 66 -11.39 17.02 -6.32
CA ASP A 66 -12.72 16.48 -6.59
C ASP A 66 -13.11 16.88 -8.01
N LEU A 67 -13.24 15.89 -8.87
CA LEU A 67 -13.57 16.14 -10.27
C LEU A 67 -15.01 15.78 -10.62
N THR A 68 -15.82 15.53 -9.62
CA THR A 68 -17.23 15.16 -9.87
C THR A 68 -18.14 16.34 -10.14
#